data_6d32c8c4fc65434dc9b466dcbf2dbbfd
#
_entry.id   6d32c8c4fc65434dc9b466dcbf2dbbfd
#
_cell.length_a   1.000
_cell.length_b   1.000
_cell.length_c   1.000
_cell.angle_alpha   90.00
_cell.angle_beta   90.00
_cell.angle_gamma   90.00
#
_symmetry.space_group_name_H-M   'P 1'
#
loop_
_entity.id
_entity.type
_entity.pdbx_description
1 polymer ?
#
loop_
_entity_poly.entity_id
_entity_poly.type
_entity_poly.pdbx_seq_one_letter_code
_entity_poly.pdbx_strand_id
1 'polypeptide(L)'
;MQERPHKHEVALTEEQRHVLHQFISKGKAPARKLAHARVLLKIDRSAPGPRWTDEHVAEAFEMSRYTVIRIRERFVTNGLEDALSHRPHTQTRARTLDGEQEAHLIALSCSPCPEGQIRWTLRLLAHHMVELGYVEQVSYETVRRTLKKTKRKPWLKQCWCIPPHCDARFVWHMEDVLEVYTRPYDERFPQICMDESGRQLIAEKQEGRPMQPGQPERYDYSYAQGPMLNLFLACEPLAGTRIVKVTEQKTSKDWAHFMQEVIDVHYPHAEKIVLVMDNLATHSPAAFYHTFPPAEARRLASKLEIHHTPLHGSWLNMAEIEFAALARQCLARRMATMEELEHQIACWQKQRNAAVTTVNWRFTTTDARIKLKRLYPSLKATTTDSEPVDVANKV
;
A
#
# COMPACT_ATOMS: atom_id res chain seq x y z
N MET A 1 54.46 27.21 34.67
CA MET A 1 53.10 27.26 35.17
C MET A 1 52.76 25.87 35.70
N GLN A 2 52.63 25.71 37.06
CA GLN A 2 52.21 24.45 37.66
C GLN A 2 50.73 24.21 37.32
N GLU A 3 50.44 23.14 36.57
CA GLU A 3 49.08 22.70 36.37
C GLU A 3 48.44 22.35 37.69
N ARG A 4 47.31 22.97 38.02
CA ARG A 4 46.49 22.57 39.17
C ARG A 4 46.00 21.12 38.95
N PRO A 5 46.13 20.22 39.92
CA PRO A 5 45.69 18.83 39.76
C PRO A 5 44.22 18.82 39.43
N HIS A 6 43.87 18.15 38.31
CA HIS A 6 42.47 17.98 37.90
C HIS A 6 41.75 17.13 38.95
N LYS A 7 40.57 17.55 39.40
CA LYS A 7 39.73 16.87 40.37
C LYS A 7 39.30 15.46 39.92
N HIS A 8 39.40 15.20 38.60
CA HIS A 8 39.01 13.93 37.98
C HIS A 8 40.09 13.49 37.00
N GLU A 9 40.93 12.52 37.36
CA GLU A 9 41.91 11.96 36.48
C GLU A 9 41.37 10.73 35.76
N VAL A 10 41.60 10.64 34.45
CA VAL A 10 41.23 9.47 33.62
C VAL A 10 42.47 8.55 33.55
N ALA A 11 42.30 7.34 34.10
CA ALA A 11 43.24 6.25 33.99
C ALA A 11 42.50 5.06 33.37
N LEU A 12 42.80 4.75 32.10
CA LEU A 12 42.17 3.63 31.39
C LEU A 12 42.90 2.33 31.70
N THR A 13 42.13 1.25 31.92
CA THR A 13 42.68 -0.11 31.95
C THR A 13 43.06 -0.57 30.53
N GLU A 14 43.91 -1.60 30.41
CA GLU A 14 44.27 -2.17 29.11
C GLU A 14 43.01 -2.65 28.32
N GLU A 15 42.09 -3.28 29.01
CA GLU A 15 40.83 -3.74 28.40
C GLU A 15 39.96 -2.56 27.88
N GLN A 16 39.81 -1.51 28.67
CA GLN A 16 39.07 -0.30 28.28
C GLN A 16 39.73 0.38 27.08
N ARG A 17 41.04 0.44 27.02
CA ARG A 17 41.79 0.99 25.89
C ARG A 17 41.59 0.15 24.63
N HIS A 18 41.65 -1.17 24.77
CA HIS A 18 41.40 -2.07 23.66
C HIS A 18 39.99 -1.92 23.11
N VAL A 19 38.97 -1.84 23.96
CA VAL A 19 37.58 -1.59 23.58
C VAL A 19 37.42 -0.26 22.84
N LEU A 20 38.02 0.80 23.34
CA LEU A 20 37.98 2.12 22.68
C LEU A 20 38.65 2.11 21.30
N HIS A 21 39.79 1.44 21.16
CA HIS A 21 40.45 1.28 19.87
C HIS A 21 39.61 0.46 18.89
N GLN A 22 39.01 -0.63 19.31
CA GLN A 22 38.08 -1.41 18.47
C GLN A 22 36.85 -0.58 18.07
N PHE A 23 36.33 0.24 18.96
CA PHE A 23 35.19 1.12 18.67
C PHE A 23 35.52 2.11 17.56
N ILE A 24 36.73 2.68 17.60
CA ILE A 24 37.19 3.66 16.60
C ILE A 24 37.51 2.99 15.28
N SER A 25 38.18 1.83 15.30
CA SER A 25 38.59 1.12 14.07
C SER A 25 37.41 0.56 13.28
N LYS A 26 36.35 0.05 13.94
CA LYS A 26 35.13 -0.45 13.29
C LYS A 26 34.30 0.66 12.66
N GLY A 27 34.38 1.90 13.11
CA GLY A 27 33.73 3.07 12.52
C GLY A 27 32.17 3.04 12.51
N LYS A 28 31.55 1.99 13.02
CA LYS A 28 30.08 1.76 12.96
C LYS A 28 29.36 2.21 14.23
N ALA A 29 29.68 3.39 14.76
CA ALA A 29 29.01 3.95 15.93
C ALA A 29 28.60 5.41 15.66
N PRO A 30 27.60 5.95 16.41
CA PRO A 30 27.25 7.36 16.32
C PRO A 30 28.47 8.28 16.47
N ALA A 31 28.57 9.31 15.63
CA ALA A 31 29.73 10.22 15.59
C ALA A 31 30.12 10.75 16.97
N ARG A 32 29.15 11.08 17.81
CA ARG A 32 29.37 11.52 19.19
C ARG A 32 30.07 10.45 20.04
N LYS A 33 29.70 9.19 19.91
CA LYS A 33 30.29 8.08 20.66
C LYS A 33 31.74 7.87 20.27
N LEU A 34 32.05 7.99 18.97
CA LEU A 34 33.42 7.94 18.43
C LEU A 34 34.26 9.13 18.90
N ALA A 35 33.67 10.35 18.94
CA ALA A 35 34.34 11.55 19.47
C ALA A 35 34.69 11.38 20.95
N HIS A 36 33.75 10.92 21.78
CA HIS A 36 34.00 10.67 23.20
C HIS A 36 35.08 9.60 23.42
N ALA A 37 35.08 8.53 22.62
CA ALA A 37 36.11 7.49 22.70
C ALA A 37 37.51 8.05 22.37
N ARG A 38 37.61 8.89 21.35
CA ARG A 38 38.87 9.55 21.00
C ARG A 38 39.37 10.50 22.09
N VAL A 39 38.43 11.28 22.69
CA VAL A 39 38.75 12.16 23.81
C VAL A 39 39.34 11.38 24.97
N LEU A 40 38.68 10.29 25.44
CA LEU A 40 39.14 9.47 26.55
C LEU A 40 40.55 8.90 26.32
N LEU A 41 40.84 8.41 25.10
CA LEU A 41 42.17 7.92 24.75
C LEU A 41 43.24 9.02 24.80
N LYS A 42 42.91 10.27 24.51
CA LYS A 42 43.88 11.40 24.49
C LYS A 42 44.11 12.00 25.88
N ILE A 43 43.10 12.02 26.74
CA ILE A 43 43.25 12.53 28.14
C ILE A 43 43.69 11.44 29.13
N ASP A 44 43.94 10.21 28.67
CA ASP A 44 44.41 9.10 29.49
C ASP A 44 45.75 9.39 30.16
N ARG A 45 45.78 9.41 31.48
CA ARG A 45 46.95 9.66 32.31
C ARG A 45 47.67 8.39 32.79
N SER A 46 47.18 7.21 32.44
CA SER A 46 47.87 5.96 32.75
C SER A 46 49.26 5.89 32.06
N ALA A 47 50.13 4.95 32.49
CA ALA A 47 51.52 4.89 32.02
C ALA A 47 51.71 4.89 30.48
N PRO A 48 50.90 4.17 29.66
CA PRO A 48 50.98 4.22 28.20
C PRO A 48 50.15 5.35 27.56
N GLY A 49 49.44 6.19 28.34
CA GLY A 49 48.56 7.23 27.81
C GLY A 49 49.27 8.49 27.33
N PRO A 50 48.74 9.23 26.37
CA PRO A 50 49.36 10.42 25.77
C PRO A 50 49.24 11.68 26.67
N ARG A 51 48.39 11.69 27.70
CA ARG A 51 48.27 12.73 28.74
C ARG A 51 48.00 14.15 28.23
N TRP A 52 47.19 14.30 27.17
CA TRP A 52 46.87 15.61 26.62
C TRP A 52 46.06 16.46 27.61
N THR A 53 46.27 17.79 27.57
CA THR A 53 45.44 18.74 28.33
C THR A 53 44.06 18.91 27.74
N ASP A 54 43.11 19.41 28.52
CA ASP A 54 41.74 19.64 28.05
C ASP A 54 41.70 20.66 26.93
N GLU A 55 42.56 21.67 26.98
CA GLU A 55 42.70 22.69 25.94
C GLU A 55 43.19 22.06 24.63
N HIS A 56 44.23 21.25 24.68
CA HIS A 56 44.79 20.59 23.52
C HIS A 56 43.79 19.62 22.87
N VAL A 57 43.05 18.88 23.67
CA VAL A 57 41.98 18.00 23.15
C VAL A 57 40.82 18.80 22.56
N ALA A 58 40.44 19.90 23.20
CA ALA A 58 39.37 20.77 22.72
C ALA A 58 39.69 21.38 21.37
N GLU A 59 40.91 21.84 21.19
CA GLU A 59 41.44 22.38 19.93
C GLU A 59 41.52 21.29 18.85
N ALA A 60 42.13 20.15 19.15
CA ALA A 60 42.38 19.07 18.20
C ALA A 60 41.06 18.42 17.66
N PHE A 61 40.02 18.44 18.45
CA PHE A 61 38.71 17.85 18.08
C PHE A 61 37.61 18.90 17.84
N GLU A 62 37.97 20.17 17.75
CA GLU A 62 37.05 21.30 17.47
C GLU A 62 35.82 21.29 18.40
N MET A 63 36.04 21.04 19.70
CA MET A 63 34.98 20.96 20.69
C MET A 63 35.22 21.93 21.87
N SER A 64 34.16 22.28 22.61
CA SER A 64 34.36 23.12 23.76
C SER A 64 35.10 22.39 24.89
N ARG A 65 36.01 23.11 25.60
CA ARG A 65 36.68 22.60 26.79
C ARG A 65 35.72 22.04 27.84
N TYR A 66 34.56 22.64 27.98
CA TYR A 66 33.46 22.15 28.86
C TYR A 66 33.00 20.73 28.47
N THR A 67 32.98 20.41 27.18
CA THR A 67 32.64 19.07 26.69
C THR A 67 33.67 18.04 27.14
N VAL A 68 34.99 18.37 27.03
CA VAL A 68 36.05 17.49 27.45
C VAL A 68 35.97 17.23 28.97
N ILE A 69 35.82 18.28 29.76
CA ILE A 69 35.67 18.18 31.25
C ILE A 69 34.48 17.27 31.57
N ARG A 70 33.33 17.42 30.92
CA ARG A 70 32.14 16.65 31.17
C ARG A 70 32.29 15.17 30.77
N ILE A 71 33.03 14.86 29.73
CA ILE A 71 33.32 13.47 29.34
C ILE A 71 34.20 12.83 30.42
N ARG A 72 35.24 13.57 30.93
CA ARG A 72 36.12 13.14 32.01
C ARG A 72 35.35 12.85 33.27
N GLU A 73 34.54 13.81 33.75
CA GLU A 73 33.72 13.66 34.95
C GLU A 73 32.82 12.42 34.86
N ARG A 74 32.18 12.23 33.70
CA ARG A 74 31.29 11.07 33.50
C ARG A 74 32.04 9.75 33.54
N PHE A 75 33.24 9.70 32.97
CA PHE A 75 34.08 8.50 33.03
C PHE A 75 34.51 8.17 34.47
N VAL A 76 34.96 9.16 35.23
CA VAL A 76 35.44 8.95 36.59
C VAL A 76 34.29 8.62 37.56
N THR A 77 33.12 9.24 37.35
CA THR A 77 31.99 9.05 38.27
C THR A 77 31.16 7.81 37.96
N ASN A 78 30.91 7.52 36.67
CA ASN A 78 29.93 6.53 36.25
C ASN A 78 30.52 5.44 35.30
N GLY A 79 31.81 5.50 35.01
CA GLY A 79 32.51 4.52 34.15
C GLY A 79 32.38 4.75 32.66
N LEU A 80 32.98 3.82 31.89
CA LEU A 80 33.16 3.93 30.45
C LEU A 80 31.83 3.96 29.69
N GLU A 81 30.88 3.12 30.05
CA GLU A 81 29.60 3.04 29.33
C GLU A 81 28.79 4.34 29.42
N ASP A 82 28.73 4.97 30.60
CA ASP A 82 28.04 6.25 30.76
C ASP A 82 28.75 7.38 30.00
N ALA A 83 30.09 7.41 30.05
CA ALA A 83 30.85 8.40 29.29
C ALA A 83 30.63 8.32 27.78
N LEU A 84 30.37 7.14 27.23
CA LEU A 84 30.08 6.90 25.81
C LEU A 84 28.59 6.98 25.46
N SER A 85 27.68 6.83 26.45
CA SER A 85 26.24 6.81 26.19
C SER A 85 25.63 8.22 26.09
N HIS A 86 24.50 8.32 25.39
CA HIS A 86 23.66 9.51 25.44
C HIS A 86 22.79 9.43 26.69
N ARG A 87 22.89 10.44 27.57
CA ARG A 87 21.86 10.55 28.63
C ARG A 87 20.50 10.87 27.98
N PRO A 88 19.48 10.06 28.18
CA PRO A 88 18.13 10.47 27.80
C PRO A 88 17.78 11.77 28.50
N HIS A 89 17.10 12.68 27.80
CA HIS A 89 16.60 13.92 28.42
C HIS A 89 15.73 13.55 29.62
N THR A 90 16.13 13.96 30.80
CA THR A 90 15.43 13.68 32.06
C THR A 90 14.12 14.47 32.20
N GLN A 91 13.91 15.49 31.39
CA GLN A 91 12.61 16.17 31.28
C GLN A 91 11.75 15.45 30.23
N THR A 92 11.06 14.42 30.64
CA THR A 92 9.89 13.91 29.93
C THR A 92 8.81 15.00 30.07
N ARG A 93 8.58 15.76 28.99
CA ARG A 93 7.42 16.64 28.91
C ARG A 93 6.20 15.82 29.29
N ALA A 94 5.39 16.29 30.24
CA ALA A 94 4.14 15.63 30.59
C ALA A 94 3.36 15.28 29.34
N ARG A 95 2.80 14.09 29.27
CA ARG A 95 2.00 13.69 28.13
C ARG A 95 0.80 14.61 28.03
N THR A 96 0.53 15.11 26.84
CA THR A 96 -0.61 16.01 26.59
C THR A 96 -1.96 15.31 26.79
N LEU A 97 -2.00 13.98 26.64
CA LEU A 97 -3.15 13.13 26.93
C LEU A 97 -2.71 12.09 27.96
N ASP A 98 -3.49 11.94 29.00
CA ASP A 98 -3.37 10.85 29.96
C ASP A 98 -4.02 9.55 29.43
N GLY A 99 -4.05 8.49 30.25
CA GLY A 99 -4.58 7.19 29.83
C GLY A 99 -6.10 7.20 29.58
N GLU A 100 -6.85 7.98 30.35
CA GLU A 100 -8.30 8.11 30.20
C GLU A 100 -8.65 8.91 28.95
N GLN A 101 -7.99 10.01 28.73
CA GLN A 101 -8.13 10.86 27.54
C GLN A 101 -7.69 10.12 26.26
N GLU A 102 -6.65 9.29 26.30
CA GLU A 102 -6.27 8.40 25.20
C GLU A 102 -7.38 7.37 24.93
N ALA A 103 -8.03 6.81 25.95
CA ALA A 103 -9.14 5.87 25.81
C ALA A 103 -10.37 6.55 25.19
N HIS A 104 -10.73 7.75 25.63
CA HIS A 104 -11.82 8.54 25.03
C HIS A 104 -11.56 8.86 23.55
N LEU A 105 -10.36 9.28 23.20
CA LEU A 105 -9.98 9.52 21.81
C LEU A 105 -10.11 8.23 20.95
N ILE A 106 -9.71 7.10 21.50
CA ILE A 106 -9.83 5.81 20.83
C ILE A 106 -11.31 5.44 20.63
N ALA A 107 -12.13 5.55 21.65
CA ALA A 107 -13.57 5.28 21.59
C ALA A 107 -14.26 6.18 20.54
N LEU A 108 -13.97 7.49 20.59
CA LEU A 108 -14.50 8.47 19.65
C LEU A 108 -14.09 8.12 18.20
N SER A 109 -12.84 7.75 17.98
CA SER A 109 -12.35 7.37 16.64
C SER A 109 -13.01 6.10 16.05
N CYS A 110 -13.62 5.28 16.90
CA CYS A 110 -14.34 4.06 16.51
C CYS A 110 -15.86 4.24 16.45
N SER A 111 -16.39 5.37 16.93
CA SER A 111 -17.81 5.69 16.83
C SER A 111 -18.19 6.18 15.42
N PRO A 112 -19.48 6.16 15.05
CA PRO A 112 -19.98 6.86 13.89
C PRO A 112 -19.57 8.33 13.95
N CYS A 113 -19.21 8.91 12.79
CA CYS A 113 -18.91 10.34 12.73
C CYS A 113 -20.21 11.16 12.86
N PRO A 114 -20.14 12.43 13.29
CA PRO A 114 -21.30 13.31 13.41
C PRO A 114 -22.06 13.46 12.09
N GLU A 115 -23.33 13.77 12.18
CA GLU A 115 -24.17 14.07 11.02
C GLU A 115 -23.53 15.18 10.15
N GLY A 116 -23.63 15.03 8.83
CA GLY A 116 -22.97 15.93 7.87
C GLY A 116 -21.50 15.66 7.65
N GLN A 117 -20.90 14.70 8.34
CA GLN A 117 -19.50 14.28 8.15
C GLN A 117 -19.42 12.85 7.60
N ILE A 118 -18.58 12.65 6.59
CA ILE A 118 -18.44 11.31 5.95
C ILE A 118 -17.46 10.42 6.73
N ARG A 119 -16.51 11.03 7.45
CA ARG A 119 -15.43 10.33 8.16
C ARG A 119 -14.81 11.19 9.26
N TRP A 120 -14.23 10.55 10.26
CA TRP A 120 -13.40 11.22 11.22
C TRP A 120 -12.11 11.74 10.58
N THR A 121 -11.85 13.04 10.71
CA THR A 121 -10.54 13.62 10.42
C THR A 121 -9.81 13.90 11.72
N LEU A 122 -8.48 14.06 11.68
CA LEU A 122 -7.69 14.37 12.87
C LEU A 122 -8.11 15.70 13.53
N ARG A 123 -8.50 16.69 12.71
CA ARG A 123 -8.98 17.99 13.19
C ARG A 123 -10.36 17.88 13.83
N LEU A 124 -11.24 17.08 13.24
CA LEU A 124 -12.58 16.82 13.77
C LEU A 124 -12.49 16.09 15.13
N LEU A 125 -11.64 15.07 15.22
CA LEU A 125 -11.38 14.39 16.48
C LEU A 125 -10.81 15.31 17.55
N ALA A 126 -9.84 16.17 17.19
CA ALA A 126 -9.30 17.15 18.13
C ALA A 126 -10.38 18.13 18.64
N HIS A 127 -11.24 18.59 17.73
CA HIS A 127 -12.36 19.49 18.08
C HIS A 127 -13.34 18.81 19.04
N HIS A 128 -13.81 17.61 18.71
CA HIS A 128 -14.77 16.89 19.55
C HIS A 128 -14.21 16.46 20.90
N MET A 129 -12.90 16.19 21.02
CA MET A 129 -12.26 15.95 22.31
C MET A 129 -12.36 17.16 23.25
N VAL A 130 -12.31 18.37 22.70
CA VAL A 130 -12.49 19.62 23.45
C VAL A 130 -13.97 19.91 23.70
N GLU A 131 -14.82 19.75 22.69
CA GLU A 131 -16.27 19.99 22.79
C GLU A 131 -16.93 19.08 23.83
N LEU A 132 -16.52 17.81 23.90
CA LEU A 132 -17.00 16.83 24.89
C LEU A 132 -16.35 16.99 26.27
N GLY A 133 -15.48 17.98 26.45
CA GLY A 133 -14.86 18.31 27.73
C GLY A 133 -13.79 17.29 28.20
N TYR A 134 -13.33 16.40 27.33
CA TYR A 134 -12.29 15.44 27.68
C TYR A 134 -10.92 16.08 27.87
N VAL A 135 -10.67 17.21 27.20
CA VAL A 135 -9.44 17.99 27.29
C VAL A 135 -9.75 19.47 27.11
N GLU A 136 -8.98 20.33 27.73
CA GLU A 136 -9.09 21.78 27.51
C GLU A 136 -8.58 22.17 26.11
N GLN A 137 -7.48 21.53 25.67
CA GLN A 137 -6.85 21.80 24.40
C GLN A 137 -6.07 20.60 23.90
N VAL A 138 -6.19 20.25 22.60
CA VAL A 138 -5.40 19.21 21.96
C VAL A 138 -5.11 19.55 20.49
N SER A 139 -3.87 19.36 20.08
CA SER A 139 -3.52 19.55 18.66
C SER A 139 -3.83 18.29 17.82
N TYR A 140 -4.16 18.48 16.55
CA TYR A 140 -4.35 17.38 15.60
C TYR A 140 -3.11 16.47 15.50
N GLU A 141 -1.90 17.00 15.71
CA GLU A 141 -0.67 16.23 15.70
C GLU A 141 -0.56 15.31 16.94
N THR A 142 -1.03 15.76 18.11
CA THR A 142 -1.14 14.92 19.30
C THR A 142 -2.12 13.77 19.04
N VAL A 143 -3.29 14.06 18.48
CA VAL A 143 -4.28 13.05 18.06
C VAL A 143 -3.65 12.05 17.08
N ARG A 144 -2.92 12.53 16.06
CA ARG A 144 -2.23 11.69 15.09
C ARG A 144 -1.21 10.76 15.74
N ARG A 145 -0.38 11.27 16.64
CA ARG A 145 0.64 10.47 17.36
C ARG A 145 0.00 9.40 18.24
N THR A 146 -1.06 9.74 18.94
CA THR A 146 -1.78 8.80 19.81
C THR A 146 -2.42 7.68 18.98
N LEU A 147 -3.17 8.01 17.93
CA LEU A 147 -3.80 7.02 17.06
C LEU A 147 -2.78 6.16 16.26
N LYS A 148 -1.61 6.73 15.95
CA LYS A 148 -0.53 5.96 15.30
C LYS A 148 -0.02 4.82 16.17
N LYS A 149 0.08 5.02 17.49
CA LYS A 149 0.49 3.96 18.45
C LYS A 149 -0.46 2.77 18.42
N THR A 150 -1.75 3.03 18.26
CA THR A 150 -2.80 2.00 18.24
C THR A 150 -3.04 1.42 16.83
N LYS A 151 -2.27 1.82 15.81
CA LYS A 151 -2.42 1.46 14.40
C LYS A 151 -3.78 1.83 13.81
N ARG A 152 -4.55 2.69 14.44
CA ARG A 152 -5.87 3.13 13.99
C ARG A 152 -5.75 4.33 13.06
N LYS A 153 -6.48 4.28 11.95
CA LYS A 153 -6.49 5.32 10.92
C LYS A 153 -7.93 5.61 10.49
N PRO A 154 -8.75 6.25 11.34
CA PRO A 154 -10.18 6.45 11.06
C PRO A 154 -10.45 7.32 9.82
N TRP A 155 -9.45 8.05 9.35
CA TRP A 155 -9.52 8.80 8.08
C TRP A 155 -9.30 7.96 6.83
N LEU A 156 -8.85 6.70 6.96
CA LEU A 156 -8.71 5.78 5.84
C LEU A 156 -9.95 4.90 5.77
N LYS A 157 -10.75 5.09 4.73
CA LYS A 157 -11.72 4.09 4.30
C LYS A 157 -11.05 3.22 3.24
N GLN A 158 -10.91 1.95 3.51
CA GLN A 158 -10.59 0.96 2.49
C GLN A 158 -11.90 0.33 2.04
N CYS A 159 -12.24 0.53 0.76
CA CYS A 159 -13.40 -0.10 0.14
C CYS A 159 -13.05 -1.55 -0.26
N TRP A 160 -12.84 -2.42 0.72
CA TRP A 160 -12.71 -3.84 0.48
C TRP A 160 -13.84 -4.55 1.17
N CYS A 161 -14.86 -4.93 0.41
CA CYS A 161 -15.91 -5.80 0.89
C CYS A 161 -15.54 -7.26 0.64
N ILE A 162 -14.49 -7.75 1.29
CA ILE A 162 -14.36 -9.19 1.46
C ILE A 162 -15.57 -9.60 2.34
N PRO A 163 -16.35 -10.62 1.95
CA PRO A 163 -17.49 -11.06 2.75
C PRO A 163 -17.12 -11.24 4.22
N PRO A 164 -17.89 -10.74 5.16
CA PRO A 164 -17.56 -10.84 6.59
C PRO A 164 -17.67 -12.28 7.10
N HIS A 165 -18.44 -13.12 6.42
CA HIS A 165 -18.72 -14.49 6.78
C HIS A 165 -18.25 -15.47 5.71
N CYS A 166 -18.24 -16.75 6.08
CA CYS A 166 -18.02 -17.86 5.18
C CYS A 166 -18.98 -17.80 3.99
N ASP A 167 -18.41 -17.91 2.78
CA ASP A 167 -19.15 -17.92 1.53
C ASP A 167 -18.51 -18.91 0.54
N ALA A 168 -19.13 -20.07 0.41
CA ALA A 168 -18.64 -21.15 -0.45
C ALA A 168 -18.59 -20.73 -1.94
N ARG A 169 -19.55 -19.90 -2.40
CA ARG A 169 -19.57 -19.40 -3.78
C ARG A 169 -18.42 -18.44 -4.03
N PHE A 170 -18.13 -17.55 -3.07
CA PHE A 170 -16.97 -16.66 -3.14
C PHE A 170 -15.67 -17.46 -3.23
N VAL A 171 -15.52 -18.45 -2.34
CA VAL A 171 -14.30 -19.29 -2.30
C VAL A 171 -14.12 -20.04 -3.61
N TRP A 172 -15.18 -20.63 -4.15
CA TRP A 172 -15.11 -21.37 -5.41
C TRP A 172 -14.64 -20.49 -6.57
N HIS A 173 -15.28 -19.35 -6.81
CA HIS A 173 -14.84 -18.43 -7.87
C HIS A 173 -13.45 -17.85 -7.63
N MET A 174 -13.09 -17.57 -6.37
CA MET A 174 -11.76 -17.08 -6.03
C MET A 174 -10.68 -18.11 -6.37
N GLU A 175 -10.86 -19.37 -5.95
CA GLU A 175 -9.88 -20.43 -6.23
C GLU A 175 -9.80 -20.73 -7.73
N ASP A 176 -10.92 -20.73 -8.45
CA ASP A 176 -10.98 -20.90 -9.90
C ASP A 176 -10.12 -19.84 -10.63
N VAL A 177 -10.28 -18.56 -10.29
CA VAL A 177 -9.46 -17.49 -10.87
C VAL A 177 -7.99 -17.61 -10.46
N LEU A 178 -7.70 -17.95 -9.20
CA LEU A 178 -6.32 -18.12 -8.74
C LEU A 178 -5.62 -19.30 -9.43
N GLU A 179 -6.34 -20.37 -9.75
CA GLU A 179 -5.81 -21.50 -10.52
C GLU A 179 -5.49 -21.10 -11.96
N VAL A 180 -6.33 -20.28 -12.61
CA VAL A 180 -6.01 -19.70 -13.91
C VAL A 180 -4.69 -18.94 -13.87
N TYR A 181 -4.47 -18.12 -12.85
CA TYR A 181 -3.26 -17.30 -12.74
C TYR A 181 -1.98 -18.10 -12.43
N THR A 182 -2.10 -19.36 -12.05
CA THR A 182 -0.95 -20.28 -11.89
C THR A 182 -0.54 -20.98 -13.19
N ARG A 183 -1.40 -20.94 -14.23
CA ARG A 183 -1.10 -21.55 -15.51
C ARG A 183 0.09 -20.85 -16.17
N PRO A 184 1.04 -21.59 -16.76
CA PRO A 184 2.13 -21.00 -17.51
C PRO A 184 1.60 -20.30 -18.77
N TYR A 185 2.40 -19.38 -19.31
CA TYR A 185 2.10 -18.75 -20.59
C TYR A 185 2.04 -19.79 -21.72
N ASP A 186 0.96 -19.78 -22.49
CA ASP A 186 0.80 -20.57 -23.72
C ASP A 186 0.07 -19.69 -24.76
N GLU A 187 0.72 -19.41 -25.86
CA GLU A 187 0.18 -18.58 -26.96
C GLU A 187 -1.12 -19.13 -27.55
N ARG A 188 -1.35 -20.45 -27.49
CA ARG A 188 -2.58 -21.09 -27.94
C ARG A 188 -3.75 -20.87 -26.98
N PHE A 189 -3.45 -20.58 -25.71
CA PHE A 189 -4.40 -20.36 -24.62
C PHE A 189 -4.09 -19.06 -23.86
N PRO A 190 -4.13 -17.89 -24.53
CA PRO A 190 -3.82 -16.62 -23.89
C PRO A 190 -4.77 -16.35 -22.71
N GLN A 191 -4.20 -15.91 -21.58
CA GLN A 191 -4.96 -15.53 -20.39
C GLN A 191 -5.27 -14.05 -20.46
N ILE A 192 -6.53 -13.71 -20.61
CA ILE A 192 -7.00 -12.34 -20.75
C ILE A 192 -7.86 -11.96 -19.56
N CYS A 193 -7.54 -10.83 -18.93
CA CYS A 193 -8.39 -10.19 -17.94
C CYS A 193 -9.15 -9.04 -18.64
N MET A 194 -10.45 -9.00 -18.49
CA MET A 194 -11.32 -8.00 -19.10
C MET A 194 -12.16 -7.30 -18.06
N ASP A 195 -12.36 -6.00 -18.23
CA ASP A 195 -13.23 -5.18 -17.40
C ASP A 195 -13.72 -3.94 -18.14
N GLU A 196 -14.66 -3.19 -17.56
CA GLU A 196 -15.21 -1.96 -18.12
C GLU A 196 -15.19 -0.80 -17.11
N SER A 197 -15.07 0.42 -17.62
CA SER A 197 -15.10 1.62 -16.80
C SER A 197 -15.77 2.78 -17.53
N GLY A 198 -16.64 3.51 -16.82
CA GLY A 198 -17.26 4.72 -17.34
C GLY A 198 -16.28 5.92 -17.29
N ARG A 199 -16.35 6.77 -18.32
CA ARG A 199 -15.59 8.02 -18.39
C ARG A 199 -16.48 9.19 -18.79
N GLN A 200 -16.60 10.19 -17.89
CA GLN A 200 -17.26 11.46 -18.19
C GLN A 200 -16.36 12.32 -19.06
N LEU A 201 -16.84 12.78 -20.20
CA LEU A 201 -16.16 13.84 -20.97
C LEU A 201 -16.35 15.18 -20.27
N ILE A 202 -15.30 15.97 -20.27
CA ILE A 202 -15.26 17.28 -19.61
C ILE A 202 -14.57 18.27 -20.54
N ALA A 203 -15.32 19.28 -20.99
CA ALA A 203 -14.79 20.37 -21.82
C ALA A 203 -14.40 21.58 -20.93
N GLU A 204 -13.29 22.21 -21.25
CA GLU A 204 -12.92 23.48 -20.63
C GLU A 204 -13.75 24.62 -21.21
N LYS A 205 -14.27 25.50 -20.35
CA LYS A 205 -14.99 26.69 -20.80
C LYS A 205 -14.05 27.85 -21.19
N GLN A 206 -12.84 27.85 -20.62
CA GLN A 206 -11.80 28.82 -20.92
C GLN A 206 -10.48 28.06 -21.09
N GLU A 207 -9.67 28.55 -22.04
CA GLU A 207 -8.35 27.95 -22.27
C GLU A 207 -7.47 28.10 -21.01
N GLY A 208 -6.84 27.02 -20.62
CA GLY A 208 -5.87 26.98 -19.53
C GLY A 208 -4.62 27.79 -19.88
N ARG A 209 -3.90 28.24 -18.87
CA ARG A 209 -2.59 28.88 -19.06
C ARG A 209 -1.50 27.82 -18.88
N PRO A 210 -0.67 27.56 -19.91
CA PRO A 210 0.40 26.60 -19.82
C PRO A 210 1.43 26.99 -18.74
N MET A 211 2.15 26.02 -18.24
CA MET A 211 3.24 26.21 -17.29
C MET A 211 4.34 27.10 -17.88
N GLN A 212 4.83 28.04 -17.07
CA GLN A 212 5.98 28.88 -17.38
C GLN A 212 7.01 28.79 -16.24
N PRO A 213 8.29 29.15 -16.47
CA PRO A 213 9.28 29.16 -15.40
C PRO A 213 8.80 29.97 -14.19
N GLY A 214 8.71 29.32 -13.02
CA GLY A 214 8.22 29.91 -11.78
C GLY A 214 6.70 30.05 -11.66
N GLN A 215 5.93 29.63 -12.66
CA GLN A 215 4.46 29.64 -12.64
C GLN A 215 3.92 28.27 -13.01
N PRO A 216 3.15 27.60 -12.09
CA PRO A 216 2.51 26.34 -12.40
C PRO A 216 1.42 26.53 -13.47
N GLU A 217 1.13 25.44 -14.17
CA GLU A 217 -0.04 25.39 -15.06
C GLU A 217 -1.32 25.77 -14.30
N ARG A 218 -2.17 26.55 -14.96
CA ARG A 218 -3.46 26.99 -14.41
C ARG A 218 -4.58 26.64 -15.38
N TYR A 219 -5.59 25.96 -14.90
CA TYR A 219 -6.83 25.69 -15.62
C TYR A 219 -8.02 26.34 -14.89
N ASP A 220 -9.06 26.69 -15.64
CA ASP A 220 -10.27 27.26 -15.03
C ASP A 220 -11.01 26.19 -14.21
N TYR A 221 -11.62 26.60 -13.11
CA TYR A 221 -12.47 25.73 -12.31
C TYR A 221 -13.80 25.41 -13.00
N SER A 222 -14.27 26.27 -13.92
CA SER A 222 -15.50 26.07 -14.67
C SER A 222 -15.27 25.10 -15.83
N TYR A 223 -16.18 24.15 -15.97
CA TYR A 223 -16.16 23.15 -17.04
C TYR A 223 -17.56 22.85 -17.55
N ALA A 224 -17.67 22.32 -18.75
CA ALA A 224 -18.89 21.76 -19.28
C ALA A 224 -18.83 20.23 -19.24
N GLN A 225 -19.88 19.60 -18.72
CA GLN A 225 -20.00 18.17 -18.75
C GLN A 225 -20.49 17.72 -20.14
N GLY A 226 -19.75 16.83 -20.78
CA GLY A 226 -20.12 16.13 -22.01
C GLY A 226 -20.85 14.79 -21.72
N PRO A 227 -21.01 13.92 -22.71
CA PRO A 227 -21.57 12.61 -22.53
C PRO A 227 -20.69 11.70 -21.66
N MET A 228 -21.32 10.67 -21.05
CA MET A 228 -20.63 9.57 -20.41
C MET A 228 -20.27 8.55 -21.50
N LEU A 229 -18.99 8.22 -21.63
CA LEU A 229 -18.51 7.15 -22.48
C LEU A 229 -18.06 5.95 -21.64
N ASN A 230 -17.89 4.81 -22.29
CA ASN A 230 -17.46 3.59 -21.66
C ASN A 230 -16.16 3.07 -22.30
N LEU A 231 -15.31 2.49 -21.50
CA LEU A 231 -14.05 1.90 -21.90
C LEU A 231 -14.12 0.41 -21.63
N PHE A 232 -14.00 -0.41 -22.67
CA PHE A 232 -13.72 -1.83 -22.53
C PHE A 232 -12.22 -2.02 -22.56
N LEU A 233 -11.66 -2.73 -21.60
CA LEU A 233 -10.24 -3.04 -21.54
C LEU A 233 -10.05 -4.54 -21.41
N ALA A 234 -9.29 -5.13 -22.32
CA ALA A 234 -8.77 -6.47 -22.24
C ALA A 234 -7.25 -6.41 -22.11
N CYS A 235 -6.68 -7.14 -21.18
CA CYS A 235 -5.23 -7.23 -21.03
C CYS A 235 -4.79 -8.67 -20.88
N GLU A 236 -3.66 -9.02 -21.51
CA GLU A 236 -2.94 -10.26 -21.30
C GLU A 236 -1.76 -10.00 -20.36
N PRO A 237 -1.89 -10.30 -19.05
CA PRO A 237 -0.88 -9.92 -18.06
C PRO A 237 0.49 -10.55 -18.30
N LEU A 238 0.53 -11.79 -18.78
CA LEU A 238 1.77 -12.52 -19.01
C LEU A 238 2.52 -12.06 -20.25
N ALA A 239 1.79 -11.70 -21.35
CA ALA A 239 2.39 -11.17 -22.58
C ALA A 239 2.63 -9.66 -22.51
N GLY A 240 1.97 -8.96 -21.59
CA GLY A 240 2.09 -7.51 -21.50
C GLY A 240 1.35 -6.77 -22.62
N THR A 241 0.25 -7.31 -23.11
CA THR A 241 -0.60 -6.73 -24.18
C THR A 241 -1.86 -6.13 -23.59
N ARG A 242 -2.34 -5.00 -24.15
CA ARG A 242 -3.60 -4.33 -23.81
C ARG A 242 -4.35 -3.96 -25.05
N ILE A 243 -5.66 -4.06 -24.97
CA ILE A 243 -6.63 -3.67 -25.98
C ILE A 243 -7.66 -2.82 -25.25
N VAL A 244 -7.84 -1.57 -25.70
CA VAL A 244 -8.84 -0.66 -25.10
C VAL A 244 -9.73 -0.13 -26.20
N LYS A 245 -11.04 -0.20 -25.98
CA LYS A 245 -12.04 0.32 -26.91
C LYS A 245 -12.94 1.30 -26.19
N VAL A 246 -13.20 2.44 -26.83
CA VAL A 246 -14.16 3.45 -26.37
C VAL A 246 -15.51 3.16 -27.02
N THR A 247 -16.58 3.26 -26.25
CA THR A 247 -17.94 3.08 -26.74
C THR A 247 -18.87 4.09 -26.08
N GLU A 248 -19.96 4.44 -26.74
CA GLU A 248 -21.00 5.30 -26.17
C GLU A 248 -21.80 4.59 -25.08
N GLN A 249 -22.00 3.28 -25.21
CA GLN A 249 -22.76 2.45 -24.32
C GLN A 249 -21.96 1.23 -23.88
N LYS A 250 -22.45 0.56 -22.82
CA LYS A 250 -21.90 -0.71 -22.33
C LYS A 250 -22.98 -1.81 -22.34
N THR A 251 -23.58 -2.01 -23.49
CA THR A 251 -24.60 -3.03 -23.66
C THR A 251 -23.96 -4.41 -23.89
N SER A 252 -24.77 -5.47 -23.80
CA SER A 252 -24.33 -6.81 -24.17
C SER A 252 -23.85 -6.91 -25.64
N LYS A 253 -24.42 -6.06 -26.52
CA LYS A 253 -23.98 -5.97 -27.92
C LYS A 253 -22.58 -5.35 -28.04
N ASP A 254 -22.31 -4.27 -27.29
CA ASP A 254 -21.00 -3.63 -27.29
C ASP A 254 -19.93 -4.59 -26.78
N TRP A 255 -20.23 -5.34 -25.73
CA TRP A 255 -19.37 -6.41 -25.25
C TRP A 255 -19.15 -7.50 -26.31
N ALA A 256 -20.19 -7.95 -26.99
CA ALA A 256 -20.09 -8.98 -28.02
C ALA A 256 -19.20 -8.53 -29.19
N HIS A 257 -19.33 -7.30 -29.65
CA HIS A 257 -18.49 -6.73 -30.71
C HIS A 257 -17.03 -6.55 -30.23
N PHE A 258 -16.84 -6.11 -29.00
CA PHE A 258 -15.50 -6.00 -28.43
C PHE A 258 -14.81 -7.37 -28.34
N MET A 259 -15.50 -8.39 -27.87
CA MET A 259 -14.96 -9.75 -27.78
C MET A 259 -14.73 -10.38 -29.16
N GLN A 260 -15.57 -10.09 -30.16
CA GLN A 260 -15.31 -10.49 -31.54
C GLN A 260 -13.99 -9.90 -32.04
N GLU A 261 -13.75 -8.61 -31.82
CA GLU A 261 -12.51 -7.93 -32.18
C GLU A 261 -11.29 -8.57 -31.47
N VAL A 262 -11.40 -8.84 -30.18
CA VAL A 262 -10.36 -9.53 -29.40
C VAL A 262 -10.05 -10.89 -30.01
N ILE A 263 -11.07 -11.69 -30.31
CA ILE A 263 -10.91 -13.05 -30.86
C ILE A 263 -10.32 -13.02 -32.26
N ASP A 264 -10.91 -12.23 -33.17
CA ASP A 264 -10.64 -12.34 -34.60
C ASP A 264 -9.45 -11.48 -35.08
N VAL A 265 -9.18 -10.34 -34.37
CA VAL A 265 -8.12 -9.42 -34.80
C VAL A 265 -6.86 -9.62 -33.92
N HIS A 266 -7.03 -9.72 -32.62
CA HIS A 266 -5.88 -9.75 -31.72
C HIS A 266 -5.37 -11.16 -31.42
N TYR A 267 -6.25 -12.17 -31.39
CA TYR A 267 -5.90 -13.57 -31.08
C TYR A 267 -6.45 -14.56 -32.10
N PRO A 268 -6.26 -14.35 -33.45
CA PRO A 268 -6.85 -15.18 -34.49
C PRO A 268 -6.36 -16.64 -34.43
N HIS A 269 -5.15 -16.86 -33.94
CA HIS A 269 -4.51 -18.18 -33.87
C HIS A 269 -4.74 -18.92 -32.54
N ALA A 270 -5.34 -18.28 -31.57
CA ALA A 270 -5.63 -18.91 -30.28
C ALA A 270 -6.62 -20.09 -30.49
N GLU A 271 -6.34 -21.20 -29.84
CA GLU A 271 -7.28 -22.32 -29.76
C GLU A 271 -8.48 -21.94 -28.91
N LYS A 272 -8.21 -21.40 -27.70
CA LYS A 272 -9.18 -20.77 -26.81
C LYS A 272 -8.55 -19.62 -26.06
N ILE A 273 -9.35 -18.62 -25.74
CA ILE A 273 -8.98 -17.50 -24.87
C ILE A 273 -9.50 -17.83 -23.46
N VAL A 274 -8.59 -17.90 -22.50
CA VAL A 274 -8.92 -18.05 -21.08
C VAL A 274 -9.26 -16.66 -20.53
N LEU A 275 -10.55 -16.37 -20.38
CA LEU A 275 -11.07 -15.06 -20.06
C LEU A 275 -11.46 -14.94 -18.60
N VAL A 276 -10.78 -14.06 -17.86
CA VAL A 276 -11.16 -13.67 -16.50
C VAL A 276 -11.90 -12.35 -16.55
N MET A 277 -13.12 -12.31 -16.04
CA MET A 277 -13.95 -11.11 -16.00
C MET A 277 -14.89 -11.12 -14.79
N ASP A 278 -15.60 -10.02 -14.54
CA ASP A 278 -16.65 -9.98 -13.54
C ASP A 278 -17.92 -10.75 -14.00
N ASN A 279 -18.79 -11.05 -13.06
CA ASN A 279 -20.00 -11.81 -13.33
C ASN A 279 -21.20 -10.87 -13.59
N LEU A 280 -21.06 -9.92 -14.52
CA LEU A 280 -22.15 -9.07 -14.96
C LEU A 280 -23.09 -9.84 -15.92
N ALA A 281 -24.39 -9.60 -15.79
CA ALA A 281 -25.40 -10.24 -16.62
C ALA A 281 -25.25 -9.91 -18.12
N THR A 282 -24.63 -8.77 -18.44
CA THR A 282 -24.34 -8.33 -19.81
C THR A 282 -23.14 -9.06 -20.44
N HIS A 283 -22.29 -9.69 -19.64
CA HIS A 283 -21.06 -10.37 -20.05
C HIS A 283 -21.26 -11.89 -20.06
N SER A 284 -21.97 -12.38 -21.05
CA SER A 284 -22.17 -13.82 -21.19
C SER A 284 -22.13 -14.25 -22.65
N PRO A 285 -21.81 -15.51 -22.95
CA PRO A 285 -21.87 -16.03 -24.33
C PRO A 285 -23.24 -15.87 -24.99
N ALA A 286 -24.31 -15.71 -24.22
CA ALA A 286 -25.64 -15.42 -24.75
C ALA A 286 -25.69 -14.08 -25.52
N ALA A 287 -24.82 -13.11 -25.16
CA ALA A 287 -24.72 -11.84 -25.87
C ALA A 287 -24.35 -12.02 -27.35
N PHE A 288 -23.55 -13.03 -27.69
CA PHE A 288 -23.23 -13.33 -29.10
C PHE A 288 -24.47 -13.72 -29.91
N TYR A 289 -25.38 -14.50 -29.31
CA TYR A 289 -26.62 -14.93 -29.98
C TYR A 289 -27.63 -13.79 -30.13
N HIS A 290 -27.53 -12.74 -29.32
CA HIS A 290 -28.32 -11.52 -29.48
C HIS A 290 -27.73 -10.57 -30.53
N THR A 291 -26.46 -10.76 -30.92
CA THR A 291 -25.71 -9.83 -31.76
C THR A 291 -25.41 -10.39 -33.12
N PHE A 292 -25.08 -11.68 -33.23
CA PHE A 292 -24.61 -12.33 -34.45
C PHE A 292 -25.52 -13.48 -34.88
N PRO A 293 -25.43 -13.91 -36.17
CA PRO A 293 -26.09 -15.15 -36.65
C PRO A 293 -25.66 -16.36 -35.77
N PRO A 294 -26.52 -17.37 -35.62
CA PRO A 294 -26.26 -18.49 -34.67
C PRO A 294 -24.96 -19.24 -34.92
N ALA A 295 -24.55 -19.45 -36.15
CA ALA A 295 -23.29 -20.12 -36.47
C ALA A 295 -22.07 -19.32 -36.00
N GLU A 296 -22.09 -18.01 -36.24
CA GLU A 296 -21.04 -17.10 -35.81
C GLU A 296 -21.03 -16.96 -34.25
N ALA A 297 -22.18 -16.78 -33.66
CA ALA A 297 -22.32 -16.75 -32.19
C ALA A 297 -21.74 -18.01 -31.53
N ARG A 298 -22.00 -19.18 -32.14
CA ARG A 298 -21.45 -20.44 -31.63
C ARG A 298 -19.94 -20.53 -31.81
N ARG A 299 -19.42 -20.06 -32.94
CA ARG A 299 -17.98 -19.99 -33.20
C ARG A 299 -17.26 -19.14 -32.14
N LEU A 300 -17.75 -17.92 -31.91
CA LEU A 300 -17.17 -17.01 -30.92
C LEU A 300 -17.26 -17.59 -29.50
N ALA A 301 -18.44 -18.09 -29.12
CA ALA A 301 -18.64 -18.69 -27.78
C ALA A 301 -17.70 -19.89 -27.56
N SER A 302 -17.42 -20.71 -28.59
CA SER A 302 -16.55 -21.88 -28.45
C SER A 302 -15.06 -21.51 -28.27
N LYS A 303 -14.68 -20.27 -28.63
CA LYS A 303 -13.32 -19.76 -28.45
C LYS A 303 -13.04 -19.26 -27.03
N LEU A 304 -14.05 -19.18 -26.16
CA LEU A 304 -13.89 -18.65 -24.81
C LEU A 304 -13.93 -19.76 -23.75
N GLU A 305 -13.02 -19.71 -22.82
CA GLU A 305 -13.05 -20.37 -21.52
C GLU A 305 -13.19 -19.27 -20.45
N ILE A 306 -14.37 -19.18 -19.84
CA ILE A 306 -14.71 -18.02 -19.01
C ILE A 306 -14.63 -18.38 -17.54
N HIS A 307 -13.90 -17.56 -16.79
CA HIS A 307 -13.72 -17.60 -15.35
C HIS A 307 -14.23 -16.29 -14.73
N HIS A 308 -15.21 -16.39 -13.84
CA HIS A 308 -15.80 -15.22 -13.22
C HIS A 308 -15.17 -14.91 -11.86
N THR A 309 -14.85 -13.64 -11.64
CA THR A 309 -14.48 -13.20 -10.28
C THR A 309 -15.68 -13.31 -9.34
N PRO A 310 -15.47 -13.59 -8.05
CA PRO A 310 -16.54 -13.65 -7.08
C PRO A 310 -17.18 -12.28 -6.88
N LEU A 311 -18.45 -12.25 -6.47
CA LEU A 311 -19.13 -11.02 -6.08
C LEU A 311 -18.31 -10.31 -4.96
N HIS A 312 -18.06 -9.03 -5.11
CA HIS A 312 -17.14 -8.25 -4.26
C HIS A 312 -15.66 -8.71 -4.31
N GLY A 313 -15.28 -9.44 -5.35
CA GLY A 313 -13.91 -9.93 -5.57
C GLY A 313 -13.21 -9.29 -6.75
N SER A 314 -13.60 -8.09 -7.18
CA SER A 314 -13.02 -7.38 -8.32
C SER A 314 -11.50 -7.19 -8.21
N TRP A 315 -10.96 -7.12 -6.99
CA TRP A 315 -9.52 -7.09 -6.75
C TRP A 315 -8.75 -8.30 -7.32
N LEU A 316 -9.44 -9.39 -7.66
CA LEU A 316 -8.87 -10.54 -8.37
C LEU A 316 -8.73 -10.29 -9.87
N ASN A 317 -9.46 -9.31 -10.44
CA ASN A 317 -9.36 -8.98 -11.84
C ASN A 317 -8.14 -8.09 -12.12
N MET A 318 -7.13 -8.62 -12.82
CA MET A 318 -5.94 -7.84 -13.15
C MET A 318 -6.22 -6.67 -14.10
N ALA A 319 -7.34 -6.65 -14.80
CA ALA A 319 -7.76 -5.51 -15.62
C ALA A 319 -7.92 -4.22 -14.79
N GLU A 320 -8.30 -4.31 -13.50
CA GLU A 320 -8.35 -3.15 -12.60
C GLU A 320 -6.98 -2.48 -12.40
N ILE A 321 -5.90 -3.26 -12.41
CA ILE A 321 -4.52 -2.73 -12.31
C ILE A 321 -4.22 -1.87 -13.54
N GLU A 322 -4.63 -2.34 -14.72
CA GLU A 322 -4.43 -1.61 -15.97
C GLU A 322 -5.34 -0.38 -16.08
N PHE A 323 -6.58 -0.45 -15.63
CA PHE A 323 -7.44 0.73 -15.50
C PHE A 323 -6.85 1.77 -14.55
N ALA A 324 -6.30 1.35 -13.43
CA ALA A 324 -5.63 2.26 -12.50
C ALA A 324 -4.37 2.90 -13.13
N ALA A 325 -3.65 2.18 -13.99
CA ALA A 325 -2.52 2.71 -14.74
C ALA A 325 -2.99 3.71 -15.82
N LEU A 326 -4.01 3.33 -16.63
CA LEU A 326 -4.63 4.18 -17.63
C LEU A 326 -5.15 5.49 -17.02
N ALA A 327 -5.87 5.40 -15.90
CA ALA A 327 -6.42 6.55 -15.21
C ALA A 327 -5.32 7.54 -14.78
N ARG A 328 -4.21 7.06 -14.25
CA ARG A 328 -3.11 7.91 -13.77
C ARG A 328 -2.23 8.46 -14.89
N GLN A 329 -1.99 7.66 -15.92
CA GLN A 329 -1.02 8.00 -16.97
C GLN A 329 -1.63 8.76 -18.15
N CYS A 330 -2.91 8.50 -18.45
CA CYS A 330 -3.59 9.04 -19.63
C CYS A 330 -4.82 9.88 -19.26
N LEU A 331 -5.69 9.38 -18.39
CA LEU A 331 -7.00 9.97 -18.13
C LEU A 331 -7.02 11.03 -17.02
N ALA A 332 -5.88 11.40 -16.43
CA ALA A 332 -5.82 12.41 -15.35
C ALA A 332 -6.01 13.85 -15.84
N ARG A 333 -6.51 14.05 -17.06
CA ARG A 333 -6.83 15.33 -17.68
C ARG A 333 -8.26 15.38 -18.18
N ARG A 334 -8.75 16.60 -18.44
CA ARG A 334 -10.03 16.83 -19.09
C ARG A 334 -9.91 16.50 -20.57
N MET A 335 -10.90 15.86 -21.15
CA MET A 335 -11.03 15.58 -22.58
C MET A 335 -12.45 15.93 -23.00
N ALA A 336 -12.57 16.70 -24.05
CA ALA A 336 -13.85 17.28 -24.47
C ALA A 336 -14.62 16.38 -25.42
N THR A 337 -13.92 15.58 -26.25
CA THR A 337 -14.53 14.79 -27.31
C THR A 337 -14.12 13.31 -27.24
N MET A 338 -14.92 12.47 -27.90
CA MET A 338 -14.64 11.03 -28.02
C MET A 338 -13.38 10.78 -28.82
N GLU A 339 -13.17 11.51 -29.89
CA GLU A 339 -12.00 11.39 -30.79
C GLU A 339 -10.70 11.71 -30.03
N GLU A 340 -10.72 12.75 -29.19
CA GLU A 340 -9.58 13.08 -28.34
C GLU A 340 -9.29 11.95 -27.35
N LEU A 341 -10.32 11.42 -26.71
CA LEU A 341 -10.20 10.31 -25.76
C LEU A 341 -9.63 9.06 -26.45
N GLU A 342 -10.17 8.68 -27.62
CA GLU A 342 -9.69 7.53 -28.42
C GLU A 342 -8.23 7.71 -28.82
N HIS A 343 -7.88 8.88 -29.34
CA HIS A 343 -6.50 9.18 -29.74
C HIS A 343 -5.51 9.03 -28.58
N GLN A 344 -5.84 9.59 -27.41
CA GLN A 344 -4.98 9.53 -26.23
C GLN A 344 -4.84 8.11 -25.70
N ILE A 345 -5.92 7.34 -25.70
CA ILE A 345 -5.92 5.93 -25.30
C ILE A 345 -5.09 5.10 -26.27
N ALA A 346 -5.23 5.32 -27.58
CA ALA A 346 -4.44 4.60 -28.59
C ALA A 346 -2.93 4.89 -28.44
N CYS A 347 -2.54 6.14 -28.18
CA CYS A 347 -1.16 6.51 -27.91
C CYS A 347 -0.63 5.82 -26.64
N TRP A 348 -1.41 5.83 -25.56
CA TRP A 348 -1.04 5.15 -24.31
C TRP A 348 -0.90 3.64 -24.50
N GLN A 349 -1.88 3.00 -25.15
CA GLN A 349 -1.88 1.57 -25.46
C GLN A 349 -0.64 1.18 -26.26
N LYS A 350 -0.32 1.92 -27.32
CA LYS A 350 0.85 1.68 -28.17
C LYS A 350 2.15 1.73 -27.36
N GLN A 351 2.32 2.77 -26.54
CA GLN A 351 3.52 2.93 -25.70
C GLN A 351 3.65 1.82 -24.66
N ARG A 352 2.53 1.48 -24.00
CA ARG A 352 2.54 0.48 -22.93
C ARG A 352 2.73 -0.94 -23.46
N ASN A 353 2.17 -1.27 -24.63
CA ASN A 353 2.39 -2.55 -25.29
C ASN A 353 3.84 -2.67 -25.81
N ALA A 354 4.41 -1.59 -26.35
CA ALA A 354 5.82 -1.57 -26.76
C ALA A 354 6.79 -1.78 -25.59
N ALA A 355 6.42 -1.32 -24.38
CA ALA A 355 7.20 -1.53 -23.17
C ALA A 355 7.09 -2.95 -22.58
N VAL A 356 6.21 -3.81 -23.13
CA VAL A 356 5.96 -5.20 -22.70
C VAL A 356 5.83 -5.31 -21.19
N THR A 357 5.00 -4.46 -20.58
CA THR A 357 4.85 -4.42 -19.12
C THR A 357 4.00 -5.60 -18.66
N THR A 358 4.61 -6.63 -18.15
CA THR A 358 3.93 -7.83 -17.64
C THR A 358 3.49 -7.68 -16.18
N VAL A 359 2.46 -8.42 -15.79
CA VAL A 359 2.01 -8.56 -14.40
C VAL A 359 2.07 -10.03 -14.04
N ASN A 360 2.83 -10.36 -13.00
CA ASN A 360 2.93 -11.71 -12.47
C ASN A 360 2.17 -11.78 -11.14
N TRP A 361 1.10 -12.54 -11.11
CA TRP A 361 0.27 -12.73 -9.92
C TRP A 361 0.95 -13.68 -8.94
N ARG A 362 1.11 -13.26 -7.68
CA ARG A 362 1.85 -14.01 -6.67
C ARG A 362 0.99 -14.62 -5.57
N PHE A 363 -0.26 -14.19 -5.45
CA PHE A 363 -1.16 -14.68 -4.42
C PHE A 363 -1.81 -15.98 -4.90
N THR A 364 -1.49 -17.08 -4.25
CA THR A 364 -1.91 -18.44 -4.65
C THR A 364 -3.13 -18.91 -3.87
N THR A 365 -3.76 -20.02 -4.34
CA THR A 365 -4.82 -20.72 -3.62
C THR A 365 -4.35 -21.15 -2.22
N THR A 366 -3.10 -21.59 -2.09
CA THR A 366 -2.52 -21.93 -0.78
C THR A 366 -2.46 -20.73 0.15
N ASP A 367 -2.04 -19.56 -0.37
CA ASP A 367 -2.07 -18.30 0.38
C ASP A 367 -3.48 -17.92 0.81
N ALA A 368 -4.47 -18.08 -0.08
CA ALA A 368 -5.87 -17.79 0.18
C ALA A 368 -6.42 -18.66 1.32
N ARG A 369 -6.15 -19.95 1.29
CA ARG A 369 -6.57 -20.91 2.36
C ARG A 369 -6.00 -20.55 3.73
N ILE A 370 -4.81 -19.98 3.77
CA ILE A 370 -4.18 -19.50 5.02
C ILE A 370 -4.71 -18.13 5.44
N LYS A 371 -4.59 -17.14 4.55
CA LYS A 371 -4.86 -15.74 4.87
C LYS A 371 -6.36 -15.40 4.95
N LEU A 372 -7.18 -16.14 4.21
CA LEU A 372 -8.63 -15.95 4.12
C LEU A 372 -9.41 -17.13 4.72
N LYS A 373 -8.80 -17.89 5.62
CA LYS A 373 -9.40 -19.09 6.26
C LYS A 373 -10.85 -18.87 6.74
N ARG A 374 -11.19 -17.68 7.21
CA ARG A 374 -12.54 -17.33 7.69
C ARG A 374 -13.64 -17.44 6.62
N LEU A 375 -13.29 -17.38 5.33
CA LEU A 375 -14.23 -17.46 4.21
C LEU A 375 -14.57 -18.90 3.84
N TYR A 376 -13.72 -19.83 4.22
CA TYR A 376 -13.90 -21.26 3.91
C TYR A 376 -14.93 -21.90 4.85
N PRO A 377 -15.89 -22.66 4.31
CA PRO A 377 -16.84 -23.42 5.15
C PRO A 377 -16.09 -24.40 6.06
N SER A 378 -16.42 -24.37 7.36
CA SER A 378 -15.96 -25.40 8.27
C SER A 378 -16.89 -26.61 8.13
N LEU A 379 -16.39 -27.73 7.61
CA LEU A 379 -17.08 -29.00 7.67
C LEU A 379 -17.20 -29.40 9.15
N LYS A 380 -18.40 -29.35 9.72
CA LYS A 380 -18.66 -30.05 10.98
C LYS A 380 -18.47 -31.54 10.66
N ALA A 381 -17.58 -32.20 11.37
CA ALA A 381 -17.53 -33.64 11.34
C ALA A 381 -18.93 -34.15 11.71
N THR A 382 -19.61 -34.76 10.78
CA THR A 382 -20.81 -35.54 11.06
C THR A 382 -20.36 -36.72 11.92
N THR A 383 -20.49 -36.55 13.22
CA THR A 383 -20.52 -37.71 14.12
C THR A 383 -21.73 -38.51 13.67
N THR A 384 -21.49 -39.60 12.98
CA THR A 384 -22.46 -40.69 12.80
C THR A 384 -22.66 -41.32 14.18
N ASP A 385 -23.54 -40.73 14.99
CA ASP A 385 -24.18 -41.47 16.06
C ASP A 385 -25.10 -42.50 15.38
N SER A 386 -24.55 -43.69 15.14
CA SER A 386 -25.32 -44.89 14.91
C SER A 386 -26.00 -45.22 16.22
N GLU A 387 -27.24 -44.76 16.42
CA GLU A 387 -28.09 -45.35 17.43
C GLU A 387 -28.29 -46.86 17.11
N PRO A 388 -28.13 -47.75 18.07
CA PRO A 388 -28.40 -49.16 17.88
C PRO A 388 -29.93 -49.30 17.70
N VAL A 389 -30.33 -49.81 16.54
CA VAL A 389 -31.71 -50.24 16.28
C VAL A 389 -32.05 -51.37 17.23
N ASP A 390 -32.86 -51.09 18.23
CA ASP A 390 -33.38 -52.05 19.17
C ASP A 390 -34.46 -52.88 18.45
N VAL A 391 -34.09 -54.10 18.05
CA VAL A 391 -35.02 -55.08 17.48
C VAL A 391 -35.75 -55.75 18.66
N ALA A 392 -36.79 -55.10 19.17
CA ALA A 392 -37.70 -55.73 20.11
C ALA A 392 -38.80 -56.45 19.33
N ASN A 393 -38.78 -57.77 19.41
CA ASN A 393 -39.84 -58.72 19.16
C ASN A 393 -41.20 -58.26 19.61
N LYS A 394 -42.21 -58.30 18.73
CA LYS A 394 -43.56 -58.70 19.13
C LYS A 394 -44.19 -59.63 18.11
N VAL A 395 -44.56 -60.75 18.66
CA VAL A 395 -45.48 -61.84 18.29
C VAL A 395 -46.75 -61.35 17.61
#